data_f708a7d7a24a198728e2c16713364884
#
_entry.id   f708a7d7a24a198728e2c16713364884
#
_cell.length_a   1.000
_cell.length_b   1.000
_cell.length_c   1.000
_cell.angle_alpha   90.00
_cell.angle_beta   90.00
_cell.angle_gamma   90.00
#
_symmetry.space_group_name_H-M   'P 1'
#
loop_
_entity.id
_entity.type
_entity.pdbx_description
1 polymer ?
#
loop_
_entity_poly.entity_id
_entity_poly.type
_entity_poly.pdbx_seq_one_letter_code
_entity_poly.pdbx_strand_id
1 'polypeptide(L)'
;MLKKKTERLIPQSDQPKKQVSRGKVTVPKNSKQNALSTEKNSLENRKTAKKPTSGKKNSAGQKKPNPQKTKNQNSKTQQKSVQKNGTSRPVKNERKTTKAPGNSKGQSKRRGKKNNVPLKIAFLGGLNEVGKNMTLYECGNDMMLVDCGLEFPDTEMLGVDLVIPDFTYVTENASKIRGIVITHGHEDHIGGLAYLLKQVNIPVYGTRLTIGLIEGKLKEHGILKQCSLNVANPGDHIKLGCFDVELIHVNHSIPDAVALAIKSPAGTVIQTGDFKIDTTPIDGGVIDIARLSQLGTEGVLALLSDSTNAAKPGFTESERKVGETFETQFRKANGRRLIVATFASNIHRVQQIIDVAESLGRKVALSGRSLENVVSIAAEMGYIRIPDGILIGCLLYTSPSPRD
;
A
#
# COMPACT_ATOMS: atom_id res chain seq x y z
N MET A 1 17.72 -35.30 -44.99
CA MET A 1 18.48 -34.56 -46.04
C MET A 1 18.54 -33.07 -45.70
N LEU A 2 19.77 -32.61 -45.63
CA LEU A 2 20.29 -31.25 -45.75
C LEU A 2 20.05 -30.23 -44.62
N LYS A 3 21.09 -30.14 -43.82
CA LYS A 3 21.60 -28.99 -43.05
C LYS A 3 21.87 -27.79 -43.96
N LYS A 4 21.61 -26.55 -43.46
CA LYS A 4 22.50 -25.40 -43.76
C LYS A 4 22.64 -24.51 -42.55
N LYS A 5 23.85 -24.47 -42.01
CA LYS A 5 24.44 -23.42 -41.16
C LYS A 5 24.55 -22.12 -41.96
N THR A 6 24.33 -21.01 -41.31
CA THR A 6 24.90 -19.72 -41.75
C THR A 6 25.41 -18.97 -40.51
N GLU A 7 26.70 -19.08 -40.27
CA GLU A 7 27.49 -18.16 -39.45
C GLU A 7 27.59 -16.83 -40.21
N ARG A 8 27.40 -15.70 -39.52
CA ARG A 8 27.89 -14.40 -40.00
C ARG A 8 28.82 -13.80 -38.96
N LEU A 9 30.03 -13.59 -39.42
CA LEU A 9 31.14 -12.92 -38.81
C LEU A 9 30.84 -11.47 -38.47
N ILE A 10 31.30 -11.05 -37.28
CA ILE A 10 31.40 -9.68 -36.83
C ILE A 10 32.81 -9.19 -37.10
N PRO A 11 33.03 -8.02 -37.71
CA PRO A 11 34.37 -7.45 -37.82
C PRO A 11 34.74 -6.71 -36.53
N GLN A 12 35.92 -7.00 -36.04
CA GLN A 12 36.62 -6.23 -35.01
C GLN A 12 37.09 -4.90 -35.61
N SER A 13 36.84 -3.80 -34.94
CA SER A 13 37.47 -2.52 -35.18
C SER A 13 38.26 -2.07 -33.96
N ASP A 14 39.50 -1.76 -34.20
CA ASP A 14 40.56 -1.34 -33.31
C ASP A 14 40.20 -0.17 -32.40
N GLN A 15 40.62 -0.27 -31.13
CA GLN A 15 40.69 0.84 -30.19
C GLN A 15 42.12 1.37 -30.08
N PRO A 16 42.33 2.67 -30.02
CA PRO A 16 43.59 3.22 -29.53
C PRO A 16 43.50 3.48 -28.03
N LYS A 17 44.41 2.86 -27.30
CA LYS A 17 44.72 3.12 -25.89
C LYS A 17 45.21 4.56 -25.72
N LYS A 18 44.48 5.40 -24.94
CA LYS A 18 45.04 6.61 -24.35
C LYS A 18 45.27 6.39 -22.87
N GLN A 19 46.53 6.37 -22.49
CA GLN A 19 47.00 6.57 -21.12
C GLN A 19 46.62 7.98 -20.64
N VAL A 20 45.99 8.06 -19.49
CA VAL A 20 45.82 9.32 -18.75
C VAL A 20 46.53 9.18 -17.41
N SER A 21 47.52 10.03 -17.23
CA SER A 21 48.37 10.16 -16.07
C SER A 21 47.62 10.58 -14.82
N ARG A 22 48.03 10.00 -13.68
CA ARG A 22 47.61 10.40 -12.33
C ARG A 22 48.17 11.79 -12.01
N GLY A 23 47.29 12.80 -11.92
CA GLY A 23 47.59 14.09 -11.33
C GLY A 23 47.19 14.07 -9.85
N LYS A 24 48.18 14.24 -8.96
CA LYS A 24 47.97 14.53 -7.55
C LYS A 24 47.38 15.94 -7.41
N VAL A 25 46.19 16.07 -6.80
CA VAL A 25 45.68 17.35 -6.35
C VAL A 25 46.02 17.54 -4.86
N THR A 26 46.91 18.49 -4.59
CA THR A 26 47.26 18.99 -3.26
C THR A 26 46.23 20.00 -2.80
N VAL A 27 45.73 19.78 -1.59
CA VAL A 27 44.85 20.71 -0.87
C VAL A 27 45.73 21.75 -0.14
N PRO A 28 45.48 23.06 -0.24
CA PRO A 28 46.16 24.06 0.63
C PRO A 28 45.38 24.17 1.95
N LYS A 29 46.12 23.92 3.04
CA LYS A 29 45.80 24.41 4.39
C LYS A 29 46.09 25.88 4.44
N ASN A 30 45.18 26.72 4.87
CA ASN A 30 45.52 27.98 5.54
C ASN A 30 44.53 28.29 6.65
N SER A 31 45.09 28.26 7.83
CA SER A 31 44.61 28.76 9.09
C SER A 31 44.66 30.28 9.08
N LYS A 32 43.65 30.93 9.64
CA LYS A 32 43.87 32.08 10.59
C LYS A 32 42.58 32.35 11.36
N GLN A 33 42.73 32.19 12.66
CA GLN A 33 41.90 32.78 13.71
C GLN A 33 41.86 34.29 13.57
N ASN A 34 40.71 34.90 13.85
CA ASN A 34 40.66 36.16 14.58
C ASN A 34 39.33 36.23 15.35
N ALA A 35 39.53 36.43 16.63
CA ALA A 35 38.54 36.70 17.67
C ALA A 35 38.26 38.23 17.74
N LEU A 36 37.31 38.55 18.58
CA LEU A 36 36.82 39.87 19.09
C LEU A 36 35.65 40.42 18.28
N SER A 37 34.62 40.95 18.88
CA SER A 37 34.28 41.34 20.27
C SER A 37 32.79 41.64 20.35
N THR A 38 32.18 41.23 21.43
CA THR A 38 31.13 41.86 22.22
C THR A 38 30.54 43.20 21.73
N GLU A 39 29.20 43.22 21.66
CA GLU A 39 28.44 44.34 22.23
C GLU A 39 27.08 43.89 22.73
N LYS A 40 26.91 44.01 24.06
CA LYS A 40 25.63 43.99 24.78
C LYS A 40 25.07 45.42 24.74
N ASN A 41 23.78 45.53 24.55
CA ASN A 41 22.89 46.55 25.14
C ASN A 41 21.46 46.09 24.90
N SER A 42 20.73 45.59 25.89
CA SER A 42 20.00 46.18 27.02
C SER A 42 19.12 47.37 26.66
N LEU A 43 17.85 47.17 26.95
CA LEU A 43 16.83 48.04 27.58
C LEU A 43 15.46 47.56 27.15
N GLU A 44 14.72 46.83 27.99
CA GLU A 44 13.84 47.26 29.07
C GLU A 44 12.69 48.20 28.66
N ASN A 45 11.51 47.68 28.98
CA ASN A 45 10.34 48.37 29.46
C ASN A 45 9.46 49.20 28.48
N ARG A 46 8.24 48.73 28.34
CA ARG A 46 7.09 49.46 28.88
C ARG A 46 5.82 48.62 28.91
N LYS A 47 5.37 48.44 30.14
CA LYS A 47 4.03 48.04 30.59
C LYS A 47 3.00 49.15 30.34
N THR A 48 1.76 48.73 30.44
CA THR A 48 0.52 49.41 30.85
C THR A 48 -0.37 49.92 29.73
N ALA A 49 -1.49 49.31 29.62
CA ALA A 49 -2.81 49.51 30.23
C ALA A 49 -3.73 50.41 29.40
N LYS A 50 -4.88 49.97 29.08
CA LYS A 50 -6.18 50.29 29.64
C LYS A 50 -7.34 49.94 28.70
N LYS A 51 -8.30 49.18 29.23
CA LYS A 51 -9.69 49.25 28.78
C LYS A 51 -10.28 50.64 29.07
N PRO A 52 -11.27 51.04 28.31
CA PRO A 52 -12.53 51.42 28.97
C PRO A 52 -13.79 50.82 28.29
N THR A 53 -14.67 50.58 29.12
CA THR A 53 -16.02 50.30 29.30
C THR A 53 -17.01 51.18 28.53
N SER A 54 -18.12 50.47 28.14
CA SER A 54 -19.53 50.90 28.20
C SER A 54 -20.07 51.92 27.20
N GLY A 55 -21.18 51.52 26.61
CA GLY A 55 -22.13 52.38 25.93
C GLY A 55 -23.34 51.58 25.45
N LYS A 56 -24.41 51.58 26.24
CA LYS A 56 -25.75 51.03 25.96
C LYS A 56 -26.42 51.74 24.78
N LYS A 57 -27.24 51.08 23.95
CA LYS A 57 -28.69 51.08 23.99
C LYS A 57 -29.32 50.74 22.63
N ASN A 58 -30.38 49.88 22.78
CA ASN A 58 -31.67 49.84 22.08
C ASN A 58 -31.70 49.32 20.64
N SER A 59 -32.45 48.33 20.32
CA SER A 59 -33.78 47.76 20.59
C SER A 59 -34.48 47.49 19.26
N ALA A 60 -35.24 46.43 19.24
CA ALA A 60 -36.21 45.92 18.29
C ALA A 60 -35.68 44.72 17.51
N GLY A 61 -36.10 43.52 17.70
CA GLY A 61 -37.40 42.99 17.99
C GLY A 61 -37.95 42.31 16.73
N GLN A 62 -37.79 40.98 16.61
CA GLN A 62 -38.88 40.15 16.09
C GLN A 62 -38.45 38.69 15.94
N LYS A 63 -39.01 37.88 16.81
CA LYS A 63 -39.84 36.66 16.63
C LYS A 63 -39.22 35.47 15.87
N LYS A 64 -38.92 34.48 16.67
CA LYS A 64 -38.93 33.03 16.32
C LYS A 64 -40.37 32.59 15.98
N PRO A 65 -40.55 31.55 15.21
CA PRO A 65 -41.57 30.57 15.49
C PRO A 65 -40.99 29.19 15.82
N ASN A 66 -41.60 28.59 16.85
CA ASN A 66 -41.37 27.28 17.39
C ASN A 66 -42.26 26.24 16.66
N PRO A 67 -42.00 24.94 16.79
CA PRO A 67 -42.48 23.90 15.88
C PRO A 67 -43.89 23.40 16.21
N GLN A 68 -44.66 23.14 15.18
CA GLN A 68 -45.95 22.45 15.33
C GLN A 68 -45.76 20.93 15.18
N LYS A 69 -46.17 20.25 16.24
CA LYS A 69 -46.56 18.84 16.26
C LYS A 69 -47.80 18.66 15.40
N THR A 70 -47.80 17.68 14.53
CA THR A 70 -49.04 17.12 14.00
C THR A 70 -49.09 15.63 14.26
N LYS A 71 -50.29 15.29 14.77
CA LYS A 71 -50.68 13.97 15.29
C LYS A 71 -50.97 12.97 14.20
N ASN A 72 -50.75 11.70 14.59
CA ASN A 72 -51.37 10.46 14.12
C ASN A 72 -52.69 10.59 13.35
N GLN A 73 -52.74 9.86 12.23
CA GLN A 73 -53.99 9.16 11.88
C GLN A 73 -53.65 7.74 11.39
N ASN A 74 -54.23 6.79 12.09
CA ASN A 74 -54.41 5.39 11.78
C ASN A 74 -55.21 5.20 10.50
N SER A 75 -54.84 4.28 9.65
CA SER A 75 -55.78 3.54 8.84
C SER A 75 -55.47 2.05 8.86
N LYS A 76 -56.32 1.32 9.52
CA LYS A 76 -56.50 -0.12 9.46
C LYS A 76 -57.06 -0.49 8.07
N THR A 77 -56.56 -1.51 7.46
CA THR A 77 -57.37 -2.34 6.54
C THR A 77 -56.79 -3.76 6.52
N GLN A 78 -57.38 -4.59 7.25
CA GLN A 78 -58.14 -5.85 6.96
C GLN A 78 -57.29 -7.03 6.43
N GLN A 79 -57.18 -7.94 7.36
CA GLN A 79 -56.96 -9.37 7.16
C GLN A 79 -58.07 -9.99 6.28
N LYS A 80 -57.74 -10.84 5.38
CA LYS A 80 -58.64 -11.93 4.88
C LYS A 80 -57.98 -13.26 5.13
N SER A 81 -58.58 -13.93 6.10
CA SER A 81 -58.46 -15.34 6.38
C SER A 81 -59.20 -16.16 5.31
N VAL A 82 -58.61 -17.25 4.85
CA VAL A 82 -59.35 -18.35 4.27
C VAL A 82 -58.93 -19.59 5.04
N GLN A 83 -59.95 -20.17 5.68
CA GLN A 83 -59.99 -21.41 6.43
C GLN A 83 -60.41 -22.58 5.56
N LYS A 84 -59.93 -23.80 6.01
CA LYS A 84 -60.55 -25.13 5.95
C LYS A 84 -60.24 -25.97 4.71
N ASN A 85 -59.97 -27.25 4.79
CA ASN A 85 -60.36 -28.41 5.65
C ASN A 85 -59.33 -29.49 5.40
N GLY A 86 -58.81 -30.27 6.27
CA GLY A 86 -59.45 -31.26 7.15
C GLY A 86 -59.33 -32.65 6.57
N THR A 87 -58.57 -33.53 7.16
CA THR A 87 -59.01 -34.82 7.66
C THR A 87 -57.82 -35.68 8.08
N SER A 88 -57.89 -36.01 9.34
CA SER A 88 -57.10 -36.99 10.06
C SER A 88 -57.40 -38.44 9.64
N ARG A 89 -56.40 -39.33 9.64
CA ARG A 89 -56.51 -40.67 10.25
C ARG A 89 -55.14 -41.28 10.55
N PRO A 90 -55.00 -41.97 11.67
CA PRO A 90 -53.77 -42.57 12.12
C PRO A 90 -53.59 -44.03 11.64
N VAL A 91 -52.38 -44.43 11.34
CA VAL A 91 -52.04 -45.83 11.14
C VAL A 91 -51.09 -46.29 12.23
N LYS A 92 -51.53 -47.37 12.87
CA LYS A 92 -50.95 -48.08 14.00
C LYS A 92 -49.55 -48.67 13.76
N ASN A 93 -48.82 -48.65 14.84
CA ASN A 93 -47.64 -49.49 15.11
C ASN A 93 -47.84 -50.96 14.82
N GLU A 94 -46.88 -51.58 14.14
CA GLU A 94 -46.53 -52.98 14.41
C GLU A 94 -45.02 -53.13 14.60
N ARG A 95 -44.69 -53.48 15.84
CA ARG A 95 -43.37 -53.99 16.24
C ARG A 95 -43.18 -55.37 15.61
N LYS A 96 -42.11 -55.57 14.85
CA LYS A 96 -41.50 -56.89 14.67
C LYS A 96 -40.07 -56.87 15.17
N THR A 97 -39.88 -57.51 16.31
CA THR A 97 -38.62 -57.94 16.86
C THR A 97 -38.00 -59.05 15.99
N THR A 98 -36.78 -58.83 15.51
CA THR A 98 -35.90 -59.97 15.17
C THR A 98 -34.48 -59.69 15.62
N LYS A 99 -33.91 -60.73 16.20
CA LYS A 99 -32.66 -60.88 16.95
C LYS A 99 -31.42 -60.45 16.18
N ALA A 100 -30.48 -59.90 16.93
CA ALA A 100 -29.07 -59.83 16.53
C ALA A 100 -28.45 -61.23 16.35
N PRO A 101 -27.42 -61.37 15.50
CA PRO A 101 -26.09 -61.35 16.07
C PRO A 101 -25.05 -60.77 15.10
N GLY A 102 -23.92 -60.36 15.65
CA GLY A 102 -22.76 -60.08 14.78
C GLY A 102 -21.86 -58.98 15.33
N ASN A 103 -21.03 -59.36 16.19
CA ASN A 103 -19.85 -58.65 16.70
C ASN A 103 -18.98 -58.20 15.49
N SER A 104 -19.08 -56.96 15.03
CA SER A 104 -18.07 -56.34 14.20
C SER A 104 -17.31 -55.31 15.05
N LYS A 105 -16.10 -55.70 15.42
CA LYS A 105 -15.10 -54.84 16.04
C LYS A 105 -14.95 -53.60 15.13
N GLY A 106 -15.62 -52.53 15.47
CA GLY A 106 -15.38 -51.24 14.90
C GLY A 106 -13.94 -50.83 15.16
N GLN A 107 -13.09 -50.93 14.17
CA GLN A 107 -11.81 -50.20 14.17
C GLN A 107 -12.12 -48.72 14.31
N SER A 108 -12.04 -48.22 15.53
CA SER A 108 -11.93 -46.77 15.73
C SER A 108 -10.65 -46.35 15.02
N LYS A 109 -10.81 -45.72 13.83
CA LYS A 109 -9.74 -44.96 13.21
C LYS A 109 -9.29 -43.99 14.27
N ARG A 110 -8.13 -44.27 14.91
CA ARG A 110 -7.39 -43.31 15.72
C ARG A 110 -7.25 -42.05 14.82
N ARG A 111 -8.07 -41.05 15.07
CA ARG A 111 -7.79 -39.68 14.59
C ARG A 111 -6.41 -39.38 15.15
N GLY A 112 -5.40 -39.40 14.30
CA GLY A 112 -4.06 -39.00 14.66
C GLY A 112 -4.20 -37.65 15.35
N LYS A 113 -3.57 -37.48 16.53
CA LYS A 113 -3.41 -36.19 17.16
C LYS A 113 -2.82 -35.30 16.11
N LYS A 114 -3.60 -34.37 15.52
CA LYS A 114 -3.06 -33.23 14.78
C LYS A 114 -2.15 -32.53 15.79
N ASN A 115 -0.84 -32.61 15.58
CA ASN A 115 0.09 -31.80 16.32
C ASN A 115 -0.33 -30.35 16.01
N ASN A 116 -0.99 -29.74 16.97
CA ASN A 116 -1.49 -28.37 16.84
C ASN A 116 -0.28 -27.46 17.06
N VAL A 117 0.50 -27.22 16.00
CA VAL A 117 1.60 -26.25 16.03
C VAL A 117 0.96 -24.86 16.05
N PRO A 118 1.17 -24.06 17.10
CA PRO A 118 0.57 -22.75 17.19
C PRO A 118 1.15 -21.82 16.11
N LEU A 119 0.29 -20.98 15.53
CA LEU A 119 0.70 -19.83 14.72
C LEU A 119 0.85 -18.63 15.66
N LYS A 120 2.01 -17.98 15.62
CA LYS A 120 2.26 -16.70 16.28
C LYS A 120 2.35 -15.60 15.23
N ILE A 121 1.77 -14.45 15.53
CA ILE A 121 1.80 -13.25 14.70
C ILE A 121 2.37 -12.14 15.58
N ALA A 122 3.41 -11.47 15.10
CA ALA A 122 4.02 -10.33 15.78
C ALA A 122 4.06 -9.13 14.81
N PHE A 123 3.57 -7.99 15.27
CA PHE A 123 3.68 -6.73 14.55
C PHE A 123 4.97 -6.05 14.99
N LEU A 124 5.90 -5.90 14.05
CA LEU A 124 7.17 -5.19 14.27
C LEU A 124 7.07 -3.71 13.92
N GLY A 125 5.97 -3.34 13.26
CA GLY A 125 5.55 -1.99 12.93
C GLY A 125 4.17 -2.00 12.27
N GLY A 126 3.55 -0.83 12.12
CA GLY A 126 2.26 -0.66 11.44
C GLY A 126 1.03 -0.93 12.32
N LEU A 127 1.19 -1.14 13.64
CA LEU A 127 0.07 -1.33 14.54
C LEU A 127 -0.19 -0.08 15.37
N ASN A 128 -1.39 0.50 15.24
CA ASN A 128 -1.79 1.80 15.81
C ASN A 128 -0.96 3.00 15.30
N GLU A 129 -0.33 2.86 14.16
CA GLU A 129 0.45 3.88 13.48
C GLU A 129 0.28 3.76 11.96
N VAL A 130 0.68 4.78 11.21
CA VAL A 130 0.73 4.77 9.76
C VAL A 130 2.19 4.80 9.33
N GLY A 131 2.66 3.69 8.79
CA GLY A 131 4.06 3.51 8.38
C GLY A 131 4.72 2.33 9.05
N LYS A 132 5.96 2.04 8.70
CA LYS A 132 6.78 0.93 9.21
C LYS A 132 6.10 -0.43 9.13
N ASN A 133 5.20 -0.64 8.18
CA ASN A 133 4.45 -1.91 8.10
C ASN A 133 5.40 -3.10 8.04
N MET A 134 5.34 -3.97 9.05
CA MET A 134 6.13 -5.19 9.11
C MET A 134 5.47 -6.19 10.05
N THR A 135 5.05 -7.32 9.50
CA THR A 135 4.40 -8.40 10.25
C THR A 135 5.21 -9.68 10.15
N LEU A 136 5.47 -10.33 11.28
CA LEU A 136 6.15 -11.60 11.36
C LEU A 136 5.15 -12.70 11.69
N TYR A 137 5.24 -13.81 10.95
CA TYR A 137 4.51 -15.06 11.17
C TYR A 137 5.48 -16.14 11.57
N GLU A 138 5.21 -16.84 12.68
CA GLU A 138 5.99 -17.97 13.16
C GLU A 138 5.09 -19.20 13.35
N CYS A 139 5.46 -20.32 12.74
CA CYS A 139 4.79 -21.61 12.93
C CYS A 139 5.83 -22.74 13.01
N GLY A 140 5.99 -23.29 14.20
CA GLY A 140 7.02 -24.30 14.47
C GLY A 140 8.43 -23.74 14.31
N ASN A 141 9.17 -24.24 13.34
CA ASN A 141 10.55 -23.80 13.06
C ASN A 141 10.65 -22.90 11.80
N ASP A 142 9.54 -22.51 11.26
CA ASP A 142 9.50 -21.65 10.08
C ASP A 142 8.93 -20.27 10.44
N MET A 143 9.57 -19.24 9.89
CA MET A 143 9.15 -17.84 9.98
C MET A 143 9.05 -17.25 8.60
N MET A 144 8.11 -16.31 8.42
CA MET A 144 8.01 -15.45 7.25
C MET A 144 7.66 -14.03 7.64
N LEU A 145 8.01 -13.09 6.79
CA LEU A 145 7.69 -11.68 6.95
C LEU A 145 6.68 -11.25 5.89
N VAL A 146 5.85 -10.29 6.26
CA VAL A 146 5.01 -9.53 5.32
C VAL A 146 5.34 -8.07 5.49
N ASP A 147 5.75 -7.45 4.38
CA ASP A 147 6.19 -6.07 4.28
C ASP A 147 7.43 -5.71 5.13
N CYS A 148 8.10 -4.63 4.79
CA CYS A 148 9.21 -4.03 5.53
C CYS A 148 9.28 -2.55 5.17
N GLY A 149 8.39 -1.78 5.75
CA GLY A 149 8.19 -0.38 5.45
C GLY A 149 9.09 0.56 6.22
N LEU A 150 8.97 1.84 5.87
CA LEU A 150 9.50 2.95 6.67
C LEU A 150 8.35 3.87 7.11
N GLU A 151 8.66 4.74 8.04
CA GLU A 151 7.82 5.87 8.43
C GLU A 151 8.62 7.16 8.31
N PHE A 152 7.98 8.24 7.87
CA PHE A 152 8.59 9.55 7.87
C PHE A 152 8.52 10.14 9.28
N PRO A 153 9.64 10.74 9.77
CA PRO A 153 9.67 11.26 11.12
C PRO A 153 8.71 12.43 11.31
N ASP A 154 8.15 12.51 12.50
CA ASP A 154 7.36 13.65 12.94
C ASP A 154 8.22 14.92 13.05
N THR A 155 7.56 16.08 13.06
CA THR A 155 8.21 17.40 13.19
C THR A 155 8.99 17.56 14.49
N GLU A 156 8.72 16.74 15.50
CA GLU A 156 9.41 16.73 16.79
C GLU A 156 10.70 15.89 16.77
N MET A 157 10.89 15.02 15.77
CA MET A 157 12.07 14.16 15.61
C MET A 157 13.19 14.88 14.85
N LEU A 158 13.75 15.93 15.43
CA LEU A 158 14.78 16.74 14.79
C LEU A 158 16.04 15.93 14.47
N GLY A 159 16.51 15.98 13.21
CA GLY A 159 17.71 15.28 12.73
C GLY A 159 17.50 13.80 12.42
N VAL A 160 16.26 13.32 12.43
CA VAL A 160 15.89 11.99 11.97
C VAL A 160 15.41 12.10 10.53
N ASP A 161 16.01 11.33 9.61
CA ASP A 161 15.63 11.32 8.19
C ASP A 161 14.49 10.32 7.89
N LEU A 162 14.49 9.17 8.59
CA LEU A 162 13.48 8.11 8.44
C LEU A 162 13.46 7.22 9.68
N VAL A 163 12.33 6.56 9.88
CA VAL A 163 12.12 5.57 10.97
C VAL A 163 11.84 4.21 10.33
N ILE A 164 12.51 3.17 10.83
CA ILE A 164 12.35 1.78 10.36
C ILE A 164 11.99 0.87 11.53
N PRO A 165 11.42 -0.31 11.26
CA PRO A 165 11.18 -1.31 12.30
C PRO A 165 12.48 -1.76 12.99
N ASP A 166 12.37 -2.24 14.21
CA ASP A 166 13.49 -2.91 14.89
C ASP A 166 13.65 -4.33 14.33
N PHE A 167 14.80 -4.60 13.73
CA PHE A 167 15.12 -5.88 13.09
C PHE A 167 15.79 -6.89 14.06
N THR A 168 15.97 -6.56 15.32
CA THR A 168 16.72 -7.41 16.26
C THR A 168 16.16 -8.83 16.30
N TYR A 169 14.85 -8.99 16.49
CA TYR A 169 14.22 -10.32 16.53
C TYR A 169 14.36 -11.09 15.21
N VAL A 170 14.33 -10.38 14.07
CA VAL A 170 14.49 -10.97 12.74
C VAL A 170 15.92 -11.44 12.54
N THR A 171 16.92 -10.65 12.90
CA THR A 171 18.34 -11.00 12.76
C THR A 171 18.76 -12.15 13.66
N GLU A 172 18.28 -12.19 14.89
CA GLU A 172 18.51 -13.30 15.84
C GLU A 172 17.89 -14.63 15.37
N ASN A 173 16.83 -14.58 14.57
CA ASN A 173 16.14 -15.76 14.06
C ASN A 173 16.30 -15.97 12.55
N ALA A 174 17.30 -15.35 11.92
CA ALA A 174 17.51 -15.35 10.46
C ALA A 174 17.47 -16.75 9.83
N SER A 175 18.00 -17.77 10.51
CA SER A 175 18.02 -19.17 10.03
C SER A 175 16.63 -19.81 9.88
N LYS A 176 15.62 -19.26 10.56
CA LYS A 176 14.22 -19.74 10.50
C LYS A 176 13.41 -19.00 9.44
N ILE A 177 13.87 -17.84 8.98
CA ILE A 177 13.10 -17.00 8.04
C ILE A 177 13.22 -17.58 6.64
N ARG A 178 12.07 -17.92 6.05
CA ARG A 178 11.96 -18.54 4.73
C ARG A 178 11.86 -17.52 3.61
N GLY A 179 11.44 -16.29 3.91
CA GLY A 179 11.31 -15.20 2.96
C GLY A 179 10.42 -14.08 3.47
N ILE A 180 10.31 -13.06 2.66
CA ILE A 180 9.42 -11.93 2.85
C ILE A 180 8.52 -11.77 1.63
N VAL A 181 7.22 -11.54 1.86
CA VAL A 181 6.23 -11.26 0.82
C VAL A 181 5.79 -9.82 0.97
N ILE A 182 5.86 -9.06 -0.12
CA ILE A 182 5.50 -7.64 -0.15
C ILE A 182 4.14 -7.48 -0.79
N THR A 183 3.25 -6.78 -0.10
CA THR A 183 1.88 -6.55 -0.55
C THR A 183 1.79 -5.56 -1.70
N HIS A 184 2.56 -4.47 -1.66
CA HIS A 184 2.61 -3.45 -2.72
C HIS A 184 3.82 -2.51 -2.54
N GLY A 185 4.03 -1.63 -3.52
CA GLY A 185 5.27 -0.84 -3.65
C GLY A 185 5.29 0.53 -2.97
N HIS A 186 4.45 0.82 -1.98
CA HIS A 186 4.54 2.07 -1.22
C HIS A 186 5.71 2.06 -0.23
N GLU A 187 6.21 3.25 0.12
CA GLU A 187 7.37 3.43 0.99
C GLU A 187 7.17 2.83 2.38
N ASP A 188 5.99 2.95 2.92
CA ASP A 188 5.61 2.40 4.22
C ASP A 188 5.45 0.87 4.23
N HIS A 189 5.64 0.22 3.06
CA HIS A 189 5.68 -1.24 2.88
C HIS A 189 7.02 -1.77 2.35
N ILE A 190 7.82 -0.95 1.64
CA ILE A 190 9.11 -1.38 1.07
C ILE A 190 10.31 -0.57 1.54
N GLY A 191 10.10 0.58 2.17
CA GLY A 191 11.16 1.55 2.43
C GLY A 191 12.23 1.08 3.42
N GLY A 192 11.87 0.18 4.36
CA GLY A 192 12.79 -0.43 5.31
C GLY A 192 13.59 -1.61 4.73
N LEU A 193 13.16 -2.17 3.58
CA LEU A 193 13.67 -3.43 3.05
C LEU A 193 15.17 -3.43 2.77
N ALA A 194 15.70 -2.35 2.19
CA ALA A 194 17.13 -2.24 1.91
C ALA A 194 18.00 -2.27 3.17
N TYR A 195 17.48 -1.75 4.28
CA TYR A 195 18.18 -1.78 5.57
C TYR A 195 18.14 -3.17 6.20
N LEU A 196 17.00 -3.88 6.09
CA LEU A 196 16.87 -5.27 6.51
C LEU A 196 17.81 -6.18 5.72
N LEU A 197 17.80 -6.08 4.37
CA LEU A 197 18.58 -6.97 3.50
C LEU A 197 20.09 -6.77 3.59
N LYS A 198 20.56 -5.64 4.14
CA LYS A 198 21.96 -5.46 4.53
C LYS A 198 22.36 -6.31 5.73
N GLN A 199 21.41 -6.70 6.58
CA GLN A 199 21.65 -7.49 7.79
C GLN A 199 21.33 -8.97 7.59
N VAL A 200 20.27 -9.28 6.83
CA VAL A 200 19.77 -10.65 6.62
C VAL A 200 19.45 -10.85 5.14
N ASN A 201 20.11 -11.79 4.48
CA ASN A 201 19.84 -12.14 3.09
C ASN A 201 18.72 -13.18 3.03
N ILE A 202 17.48 -12.72 2.74
CA ILE A 202 16.29 -13.55 2.59
C ILE A 202 15.63 -13.31 1.24
N PRO A 203 14.99 -14.33 0.62
CA PRO A 203 14.29 -14.14 -0.64
C PRO A 203 13.07 -13.22 -0.47
N VAL A 204 12.91 -12.31 -1.42
CA VAL A 204 11.82 -11.32 -1.48
C VAL A 204 10.86 -11.73 -2.60
N TYR A 205 9.57 -11.70 -2.31
CA TYR A 205 8.50 -11.99 -3.24
C TYR A 205 7.55 -10.79 -3.31
N GLY A 206 7.08 -10.48 -4.50
CA GLY A 206 6.10 -9.40 -4.71
C GLY A 206 5.63 -9.36 -6.15
N THR A 207 4.69 -8.51 -6.45
CA THR A 207 4.18 -8.31 -7.80
C THR A 207 5.20 -7.57 -8.67
N ARG A 208 4.99 -7.60 -9.98
CA ARG A 208 5.98 -7.13 -10.96
C ARG A 208 6.40 -5.68 -10.73
N LEU A 209 5.42 -4.77 -10.54
CA LEU A 209 5.73 -3.36 -10.27
C LEU A 209 6.43 -3.18 -8.93
N THR A 210 5.95 -3.87 -7.90
CA THR A 210 6.54 -3.84 -6.55
C THR A 210 8.00 -4.26 -6.58
N ILE A 211 8.33 -5.36 -7.28
CA ILE A 211 9.72 -5.82 -7.44
C ILE A 211 10.56 -4.79 -8.21
N GLY A 212 10.02 -4.17 -9.28
CA GLY A 212 10.76 -3.14 -10.01
C GLY A 212 11.10 -1.91 -9.16
N LEU A 213 10.18 -1.49 -8.30
CA LEU A 213 10.44 -0.40 -7.35
C LEU A 213 11.49 -0.79 -6.29
N ILE A 214 11.44 -2.03 -5.81
CA ILE A 214 12.45 -2.59 -4.90
C ILE A 214 13.81 -2.66 -5.57
N GLU A 215 13.91 -3.11 -6.83
CA GLU A 215 15.16 -3.13 -7.59
C GLU A 215 15.83 -1.75 -7.66
N GLY A 216 15.04 -0.70 -7.93
CA GLY A 216 15.52 0.68 -7.92
C GLY A 216 16.16 1.05 -6.59
N LYS A 217 15.48 0.77 -5.47
CA LYS A 217 15.98 1.04 -4.12
C LYS A 217 17.24 0.23 -3.78
N LEU A 218 17.24 -1.05 -4.05
CA LEU A 218 18.40 -1.91 -3.77
C LEU A 218 19.62 -1.52 -4.62
N LYS A 219 19.40 -0.99 -5.82
CA LYS A 219 20.45 -0.42 -6.68
C LYS A 219 21.03 0.86 -6.07
N GLU A 220 20.19 1.77 -5.57
CA GLU A 220 20.61 2.98 -4.86
C GLU A 220 21.43 2.65 -3.61
N HIS A 221 21.05 1.59 -2.88
CA HIS A 221 21.78 1.10 -1.73
C HIS A 221 23.00 0.22 -2.06
N GLY A 222 23.25 -0.10 -3.33
CA GLY A 222 24.40 -0.88 -3.80
C GLY A 222 24.36 -2.37 -3.46
N ILE A 223 23.22 -2.94 -3.11
CA ILE A 223 23.06 -4.34 -2.66
C ILE A 223 22.24 -5.22 -3.60
N LEU A 224 21.73 -4.71 -4.72
CA LEU A 224 20.85 -5.45 -5.63
C LEU A 224 21.41 -6.84 -6.03
N LYS A 225 22.71 -6.91 -6.33
CA LYS A 225 23.34 -8.16 -6.79
C LYS A 225 23.39 -9.26 -5.72
N GLN A 226 23.17 -8.92 -4.47
CA GLN A 226 23.21 -9.86 -3.34
C GLN A 226 21.81 -10.37 -2.98
N CYS A 227 20.76 -9.75 -3.50
CA CYS A 227 19.38 -10.01 -3.13
C CYS A 227 18.72 -10.98 -4.11
N SER A 228 17.86 -11.84 -3.59
CA SER A 228 17.00 -12.74 -4.37
C SER A 228 15.60 -12.12 -4.48
N LEU A 229 15.26 -11.63 -5.67
CA LEU A 229 13.96 -11.03 -5.96
C LEU A 229 13.13 -11.97 -6.84
N ASN A 230 11.89 -12.20 -6.47
CA ASN A 230 11.02 -13.14 -7.12
C ASN A 230 9.66 -12.46 -7.43
N VAL A 231 9.28 -12.46 -8.70
CA VAL A 231 7.98 -11.93 -9.13
C VAL A 231 6.91 -13.01 -8.94
N ALA A 232 5.79 -12.63 -8.34
CA ALA A 232 4.59 -13.45 -8.22
C ALA A 232 3.36 -12.61 -8.62
N ASN A 233 2.33 -13.25 -9.16
CA ASN A 233 1.13 -12.58 -9.64
C ASN A 233 -0.07 -12.92 -8.76
N PRO A 234 -1.14 -12.14 -8.79
CA PRO A 234 -2.42 -12.56 -8.19
C PRO A 234 -2.84 -13.96 -8.66
N GLY A 235 -3.21 -14.82 -7.73
CA GLY A 235 -3.52 -16.23 -7.96
C GLY A 235 -2.33 -17.19 -7.79
N ASP A 236 -1.09 -16.69 -7.74
CA ASP A 236 0.08 -17.52 -7.47
C ASP A 236 0.16 -17.92 -5.99
N HIS A 237 0.81 -19.07 -5.75
CA HIS A 237 1.08 -19.63 -4.43
C HIS A 237 2.57 -19.67 -4.15
N ILE A 238 3.02 -19.05 -3.07
CA ILE A 238 4.41 -19.03 -2.62
C ILE A 238 4.57 -19.97 -1.43
N LYS A 239 5.48 -20.95 -1.56
CA LYS A 239 5.79 -21.88 -0.46
C LYS A 239 6.97 -21.39 0.36
N LEU A 240 6.72 -21.07 1.63
CA LEU A 240 7.73 -20.58 2.58
C LEU A 240 7.75 -21.49 3.81
N GLY A 241 8.52 -22.59 3.75
CA GLY A 241 8.50 -23.62 4.79
C GLY A 241 7.13 -24.24 4.95
N CYS A 242 6.53 -24.11 6.15
CA CYS A 242 5.19 -24.60 6.43
C CYS A 242 4.06 -23.69 5.93
N PHE A 243 4.39 -22.50 5.43
CA PHE A 243 3.42 -21.55 4.91
C PHE A 243 3.15 -21.74 3.41
N ASP A 244 1.89 -21.57 3.03
CA ASP A 244 1.43 -21.46 1.64
C ASP A 244 0.72 -20.14 1.49
N VAL A 245 1.33 -19.20 0.78
CA VAL A 245 0.86 -17.82 0.64
C VAL A 245 0.27 -17.62 -0.75
N GLU A 246 -1.01 -17.39 -0.82
CA GLU A 246 -1.74 -17.04 -2.05
C GLU A 246 -1.89 -15.53 -2.15
N LEU A 247 -1.56 -14.98 -3.32
CA LEU A 247 -1.72 -13.56 -3.62
C LEU A 247 -3.11 -13.30 -4.21
N ILE A 248 -3.83 -12.33 -3.65
CA ILE A 248 -5.21 -12.01 -4.05
C ILE A 248 -5.23 -10.54 -4.50
N HIS A 249 -5.74 -10.28 -5.70
CA HIS A 249 -5.81 -8.92 -6.23
C HIS A 249 -6.70 -8.01 -5.37
N VAL A 250 -6.19 -6.81 -5.05
CA VAL A 250 -6.95 -5.75 -4.38
C VAL A 250 -6.77 -4.41 -5.11
N ASN A 251 -7.75 -3.51 -4.96
CA ASN A 251 -7.59 -2.14 -5.45
C ASN A 251 -6.89 -1.26 -4.42
N HIS A 252 -5.93 -0.49 -4.89
CA HIS A 252 -5.25 0.53 -4.10
C HIS A 252 -4.86 1.72 -4.99
N SER A 253 -4.09 2.69 -4.47
CA SER A 253 -3.61 3.86 -5.24
C SER A 253 -2.44 3.55 -6.18
N ILE A 254 -1.86 2.37 -6.05
CA ILE A 254 -0.78 1.84 -6.89
C ILE A 254 -1.23 0.53 -7.55
N PRO A 255 -0.87 0.27 -8.82
CA PRO A 255 -1.14 -1.01 -9.48
C PRO A 255 -0.51 -2.20 -8.76
N ASP A 256 -1.02 -3.38 -9.03
CA ASP A 256 -0.49 -4.66 -8.55
C ASP A 256 -0.53 -4.87 -7.03
N ALA A 257 -1.32 -4.10 -6.28
CA ALA A 257 -1.51 -4.35 -4.85
C ALA A 257 -2.23 -5.68 -4.62
N VAL A 258 -1.80 -6.42 -3.59
CA VAL A 258 -2.34 -7.73 -3.24
C VAL A 258 -2.63 -7.87 -1.75
N ALA A 259 -3.72 -8.58 -1.44
CA ALA A 259 -3.91 -9.21 -0.16
C ALA A 259 -3.27 -10.61 -0.17
N LEU A 260 -2.99 -11.13 1.01
CA LEU A 260 -2.34 -12.42 1.20
C LEU A 260 -3.25 -13.37 1.98
N ALA A 261 -3.50 -14.57 1.44
CA ALA A 261 -4.09 -15.66 2.20
C ALA A 261 -2.97 -16.62 2.64
N ILE A 262 -2.61 -16.53 3.91
CA ILE A 262 -1.48 -17.25 4.51
C ILE A 262 -1.99 -18.53 5.16
N LYS A 263 -1.81 -19.66 4.49
CA LYS A 263 -2.18 -20.98 4.99
C LYS A 263 -1.02 -21.58 5.81
N SER A 264 -1.32 -22.09 6.99
CA SER A 264 -0.38 -22.76 7.88
C SER A 264 -1.00 -24.05 8.45
N PRO A 265 -0.24 -24.91 9.15
CA PRO A 265 -0.80 -26.05 9.88
C PRO A 265 -1.88 -25.69 10.90
N ALA A 266 -1.85 -24.45 11.43
CA ALA A 266 -2.85 -23.95 12.38
C ALA A 266 -4.16 -23.52 11.69
N GLY A 267 -4.09 -23.08 10.44
CA GLY A 267 -5.22 -22.59 9.66
C GLY A 267 -4.82 -21.41 8.76
N THR A 268 -5.80 -20.73 8.22
CA THR A 268 -5.62 -19.62 7.25
C THR A 268 -5.77 -18.28 7.94
N VAL A 269 -4.83 -17.37 7.70
CA VAL A 269 -4.92 -15.94 8.05
C VAL A 269 -4.99 -15.15 6.76
N ILE A 270 -5.83 -14.12 6.72
CA ILE A 270 -5.85 -13.14 5.62
C ILE A 270 -5.23 -11.84 6.12
N GLN A 271 -4.23 -11.33 5.40
CA GLN A 271 -3.69 -9.99 5.57
C GLN A 271 -4.00 -9.19 4.31
N THR A 272 -4.75 -8.09 4.45
CA THR A 272 -5.28 -7.36 3.28
C THR A 272 -4.23 -6.53 2.56
N GLY A 273 -3.11 -6.19 3.23
CA GLY A 273 -2.35 -5.03 2.79
C GLY A 273 -3.24 -3.79 2.79
N ASP A 274 -2.82 -2.76 2.09
CA ASP A 274 -3.65 -1.58 1.88
C ASP A 274 -4.65 -1.82 0.75
N PHE A 275 -5.91 -1.51 0.99
CA PHE A 275 -6.95 -1.76 0.00
C PHE A 275 -8.10 -0.76 0.05
N LYS A 276 -8.83 -0.69 -1.02
CA LYS A 276 -10.17 -0.08 -1.09
C LYS A 276 -11.11 -0.97 -1.90
N ILE A 277 -12.40 -0.85 -1.65
CA ILE A 277 -13.40 -1.47 -2.50
C ILE A 277 -13.83 -0.44 -3.55
N ASP A 278 -13.28 -0.55 -4.75
CA ASP A 278 -13.61 0.29 -5.90
C ASP A 278 -14.29 -0.57 -6.96
N THR A 279 -15.56 -0.30 -7.24
CA THR A 279 -16.34 -1.05 -8.24
C THR A 279 -16.17 -0.50 -9.66
N THR A 280 -15.49 0.63 -9.81
CA THR A 280 -15.21 1.28 -11.09
C THR A 280 -13.75 1.74 -11.14
N PRO A 281 -12.78 0.84 -10.94
CA PRO A 281 -11.38 1.21 -10.94
C PRO A 281 -10.93 1.79 -12.28
N ILE A 282 -9.79 2.46 -12.29
CA ILE A 282 -9.24 3.09 -13.49
C ILE A 282 -8.63 2.02 -14.40
N ASP A 283 -7.96 1.07 -13.82
CA ASP A 283 -7.19 0.01 -14.46
C ASP A 283 -7.90 -1.33 -14.30
N GLY A 284 -8.89 -1.60 -15.00
CA GLY A 284 -9.50 -2.89 -15.35
C GLY A 284 -9.77 -3.96 -14.28
N GLY A 285 -9.12 -3.94 -13.12
CA GLY A 285 -9.21 -4.97 -12.10
C GLY A 285 -10.04 -4.54 -10.89
N VAL A 286 -11.16 -5.21 -10.59
CA VAL A 286 -11.85 -5.07 -9.30
C VAL A 286 -11.20 -6.01 -8.28
N ILE A 287 -11.20 -5.61 -7.01
CA ILE A 287 -10.80 -6.50 -5.91
C ILE A 287 -11.48 -7.87 -6.01
N ASP A 288 -10.73 -8.95 -5.83
CA ASP A 288 -11.25 -10.32 -5.92
C ASP A 288 -12.05 -10.71 -4.66
N ILE A 289 -13.22 -10.08 -4.53
CA ILE A 289 -14.17 -10.38 -3.45
C ILE A 289 -14.65 -11.83 -3.54
N ALA A 290 -14.71 -12.41 -4.75
CA ALA A 290 -15.17 -13.79 -4.93
C ALA A 290 -14.19 -14.75 -4.22
N ARG A 291 -12.89 -14.57 -4.41
CA ARG A 291 -11.87 -15.39 -3.74
C ARG A 291 -11.87 -15.18 -2.23
N LEU A 292 -11.97 -13.93 -1.77
CA LEU A 292 -12.07 -13.62 -0.34
C LEU A 292 -13.31 -14.27 0.30
N SER A 293 -14.46 -14.23 -0.38
CA SER A 293 -15.70 -14.87 0.10
C SER A 293 -15.57 -16.38 0.18
N GLN A 294 -14.91 -17.02 -0.80
CA GLN A 294 -14.63 -18.44 -0.79
C GLN A 294 -13.75 -18.83 0.42
N LEU A 295 -12.68 -18.08 0.67
CA LEU A 295 -11.80 -18.30 1.84
C LEU A 295 -12.55 -18.12 3.16
N GLY A 296 -13.45 -17.14 3.24
CA GLY A 296 -14.36 -16.97 4.38
C GLY A 296 -15.25 -18.18 4.62
N THR A 297 -15.76 -18.82 3.55
CA THR A 297 -16.55 -20.05 3.63
C THR A 297 -15.71 -21.26 4.05
N GLU A 298 -14.46 -21.35 3.59
CA GLU A 298 -13.50 -22.39 3.99
C GLU A 298 -13.09 -22.27 5.46
N GLY A 299 -13.14 -21.06 6.03
CA GLY A 299 -12.80 -20.74 7.41
C GLY A 299 -11.45 -20.02 7.55
N VAL A 300 -11.49 -18.87 8.19
CA VAL A 300 -10.34 -17.98 8.44
C VAL A 300 -10.12 -17.85 9.93
N LEU A 301 -8.87 -18.04 10.39
CA LEU A 301 -8.50 -17.91 11.81
C LEU A 301 -8.47 -16.45 12.25
N ALA A 302 -7.93 -15.58 11.40
CA ALA A 302 -7.81 -14.14 11.65
C ALA A 302 -7.81 -13.36 10.34
N LEU A 303 -8.36 -12.16 10.39
CA LEU A 303 -8.30 -11.15 9.34
C LEU A 303 -7.49 -9.96 9.90
N LEU A 304 -6.34 -9.69 9.29
CA LEU A 304 -5.54 -8.50 9.53
C LEU A 304 -5.90 -7.51 8.41
N SER A 305 -6.65 -6.48 8.76
CA SER A 305 -7.24 -5.56 7.78
C SER A 305 -6.68 -4.16 7.93
N ASP A 306 -6.36 -3.53 6.81
CA ASP A 306 -6.18 -2.08 6.76
C ASP A 306 -7.38 -1.39 7.42
N SER A 307 -7.08 -0.46 8.32
CA SER A 307 -8.06 0.29 9.09
C SER A 307 -7.76 1.78 9.15
N THR A 308 -6.96 2.29 8.23
CA THR A 308 -6.45 3.68 8.18
C THR A 308 -7.57 4.72 8.30
N ASN A 309 -8.71 4.49 7.65
CA ASN A 309 -9.85 5.40 7.67
C ASN A 309 -11.07 4.86 8.45
N ALA A 310 -10.91 3.81 9.24
CA ALA A 310 -12.02 3.12 9.90
C ALA A 310 -12.86 4.02 10.84
N ALA A 311 -12.22 5.02 11.46
CA ALA A 311 -12.89 5.98 12.35
C ALA A 311 -13.57 7.14 11.60
N LYS A 312 -13.37 7.30 10.29
CA LYS A 312 -13.97 8.38 9.50
C LYS A 312 -15.33 7.94 8.97
N PRO A 313 -16.41 8.71 9.20
CA PRO A 313 -17.71 8.39 8.62
C PRO A 313 -17.70 8.57 7.10
N GLY A 314 -18.45 7.72 6.38
CA GLY A 314 -18.58 7.76 4.93
C GLY A 314 -17.87 6.62 4.24
N PHE A 315 -17.45 6.82 3.00
CA PHE A 315 -16.75 5.85 2.17
C PHE A 315 -15.75 6.56 1.24
N THR A 316 -14.76 5.83 0.77
CA THR A 316 -13.81 6.33 -0.22
C THR A 316 -14.41 6.21 -1.62
N GLU A 317 -14.54 7.33 -2.32
CA GLU A 317 -15.02 7.35 -3.71
C GLU A 317 -14.01 6.71 -4.67
N SER A 318 -14.51 6.32 -5.87
CA SER A 318 -13.65 5.80 -6.94
C SER A 318 -12.63 6.85 -7.37
N GLU A 319 -11.41 6.41 -7.68
CA GLU A 319 -10.35 7.26 -8.23
C GLU A 319 -10.75 7.89 -9.58
N ARG A 320 -11.68 7.29 -10.32
CA ARG A 320 -12.24 7.84 -11.56
C ARG A 320 -12.82 9.23 -11.38
N LYS A 321 -13.45 9.49 -10.24
CA LYS A 321 -14.04 10.82 -9.92
C LYS A 321 -12.98 11.92 -9.79
N VAL A 322 -11.77 11.56 -9.39
CA VAL A 322 -10.64 12.49 -9.38
C VAL A 322 -10.28 12.93 -10.80
N GLY A 323 -10.31 12.01 -11.76
CA GLY A 323 -10.09 12.31 -13.19
C GLY A 323 -11.09 13.31 -13.75
N GLU A 324 -12.39 13.14 -13.44
CA GLU A 324 -13.43 14.10 -13.83
C GLU A 324 -13.18 15.50 -13.25
N THR A 325 -12.68 15.54 -12.02
CA THR A 325 -12.30 16.79 -11.36
C THR A 325 -11.10 17.43 -12.06
N PHE A 326 -10.08 16.65 -12.42
CA PHE A 326 -8.94 17.13 -13.18
C PHE A 326 -9.38 17.74 -14.52
N GLU A 327 -10.21 17.05 -15.28
CA GLU A 327 -10.72 17.60 -16.55
C GLU A 327 -11.39 18.96 -16.35
N THR A 328 -12.25 19.07 -15.36
CA THR A 328 -12.94 20.33 -15.02
C THR A 328 -11.94 21.44 -14.66
N GLN A 329 -10.97 21.17 -13.80
CA GLN A 329 -10.00 22.18 -13.34
C GLN A 329 -9.03 22.58 -14.46
N PHE A 330 -8.58 21.61 -15.26
CA PHE A 330 -7.67 21.87 -16.37
C PHE A 330 -8.32 22.74 -17.45
N ARG A 331 -9.62 22.52 -17.76
CA ARG A 331 -10.39 23.38 -18.67
C ARG A 331 -10.57 24.79 -18.13
N LYS A 332 -10.87 24.95 -16.83
CA LYS A 332 -11.00 26.26 -16.17
C LYS A 332 -9.69 27.06 -16.16
N ALA A 333 -8.57 26.38 -16.14
CA ALA A 333 -7.25 27.00 -16.10
C ALA A 333 -6.66 27.22 -17.50
N ASN A 334 -7.50 27.44 -18.51
CA ASN A 334 -7.04 27.71 -19.87
C ASN A 334 -6.04 28.88 -19.90
N GLY A 335 -4.89 28.67 -20.58
CA GLY A 335 -3.80 29.64 -20.66
C GLY A 335 -2.99 29.87 -19.36
N ARG A 336 -3.29 29.12 -18.29
CA ARG A 336 -2.56 29.21 -17.01
C ARG A 336 -1.76 27.96 -16.73
N ARG A 337 -0.66 28.12 -15.97
CA ARG A 337 0.07 27.00 -15.39
C ARG A 337 -0.74 26.35 -14.26
N LEU A 338 -0.77 25.01 -14.24
CA LEU A 338 -1.33 24.22 -13.15
C LEU A 338 -0.21 23.53 -12.40
N ILE A 339 -0.28 23.54 -11.08
CA ILE A 339 0.60 22.76 -10.20
C ILE A 339 -0.30 21.76 -9.50
N VAL A 340 0.00 20.47 -9.69
CA VAL A 340 -0.70 19.37 -9.04
C VAL A 340 0.27 18.68 -8.09
N ALA A 341 -0.07 18.66 -6.80
CA ALA A 341 0.67 17.92 -5.79
C ALA A 341 0.00 16.55 -5.60
N THR A 342 0.80 15.49 -5.66
CA THR A 342 0.36 14.11 -5.45
C THR A 342 1.49 13.29 -4.86
N PHE A 343 1.18 12.15 -4.25
CA PHE A 343 2.20 11.18 -3.87
C PHE A 343 2.85 10.60 -5.13
N ALA A 344 4.17 10.44 -5.08
CA ALA A 344 4.96 9.90 -6.20
C ALA A 344 4.49 8.50 -6.64
N SER A 345 4.09 7.69 -5.68
CA SER A 345 3.62 6.31 -5.88
C SER A 345 2.17 6.19 -6.35
N ASN A 346 1.39 7.28 -6.39
CA ASN A 346 0.02 7.22 -6.92
C ASN A 346 0.02 7.24 -8.45
N ILE A 347 0.40 6.11 -9.03
CA ILE A 347 0.60 5.89 -10.47
C ILE A 347 -0.70 6.14 -11.26
N HIS A 348 -1.83 5.69 -10.72
CA HIS A 348 -3.15 5.90 -11.34
C HIS A 348 -3.49 7.38 -11.50
N ARG A 349 -3.19 8.19 -10.49
CA ARG A 349 -3.43 9.63 -10.54
C ARG A 349 -2.51 10.33 -11.53
N VAL A 350 -1.25 9.91 -11.61
CA VAL A 350 -0.31 10.43 -12.61
C VAL A 350 -0.79 10.11 -14.02
N GLN A 351 -1.29 8.89 -14.27
CA GLN A 351 -1.87 8.55 -15.58
C GLN A 351 -3.06 9.44 -15.92
N GLN A 352 -3.99 9.67 -15.00
CA GLN A 352 -5.13 10.56 -15.24
C GLN A 352 -4.70 12.00 -15.56
N ILE A 353 -3.66 12.51 -14.88
CA ILE A 353 -3.11 13.83 -15.16
C ILE A 353 -2.54 13.88 -16.57
N ILE A 354 -1.80 12.87 -16.99
CA ILE A 354 -1.22 12.77 -18.34
C ILE A 354 -2.33 12.71 -19.40
N ASP A 355 -3.35 11.87 -19.20
CA ASP A 355 -4.45 11.70 -20.14
C ASP A 355 -5.26 12.99 -20.32
N VAL A 356 -5.56 13.68 -19.23
CA VAL A 356 -6.25 14.99 -19.30
C VAL A 356 -5.37 16.05 -19.94
N ALA A 357 -4.07 16.06 -19.65
CA ALA A 357 -3.14 16.99 -20.28
C ALA A 357 -3.05 16.74 -21.80
N GLU A 358 -2.95 15.47 -22.23
CA GLU A 358 -2.95 15.08 -23.64
C GLU A 358 -4.23 15.56 -24.35
N SER A 359 -5.41 15.28 -23.78
CA SER A 359 -6.70 15.65 -24.36
C SER A 359 -6.88 17.16 -24.56
N LEU A 360 -6.18 17.97 -23.79
CA LEU A 360 -6.22 19.43 -23.83
C LEU A 360 -4.98 20.07 -24.49
N GLY A 361 -4.12 19.26 -25.12
CA GLY A 361 -2.91 19.73 -25.79
C GLY A 361 -1.88 20.38 -24.86
N ARG A 362 -1.90 20.03 -23.57
CA ARG A 362 -0.99 20.57 -22.56
C ARG A 362 0.26 19.69 -22.44
N LYS A 363 1.34 20.29 -21.97
CA LYS A 363 2.58 19.58 -21.61
C LYS A 363 2.59 19.32 -20.10
N VAL A 364 3.28 18.27 -19.71
CA VAL A 364 3.47 17.87 -18.30
C VAL A 364 4.96 17.93 -17.97
N ALA A 365 5.31 18.57 -16.87
CA ALA A 365 6.64 18.52 -16.28
C ALA A 365 6.53 17.81 -14.94
N LEU A 366 7.35 16.78 -14.73
CA LEU A 366 7.48 16.12 -13.45
C LEU A 366 8.50 16.88 -12.60
N SER A 367 8.26 16.99 -11.31
CA SER A 367 9.18 17.63 -10.38
C SER A 367 9.26 16.82 -9.10
N GLY A 368 10.46 16.38 -8.78
CA GLY A 368 10.77 15.54 -7.64
C GLY A 368 11.37 14.20 -8.05
N ARG A 369 12.57 13.91 -7.52
CA ARG A 369 13.35 12.70 -7.87
C ARG A 369 12.54 11.41 -7.70
N SER A 370 11.80 11.28 -6.60
CA SER A 370 10.97 10.11 -6.34
C SER A 370 9.87 9.94 -7.40
N LEU A 371 9.19 11.04 -7.78
CA LEU A 371 8.16 11.00 -8.81
C LEU A 371 8.74 10.61 -10.18
N GLU A 372 9.88 11.21 -10.56
CA GLU A 372 10.55 10.91 -11.82
C GLU A 372 10.98 9.43 -11.88
N ASN A 373 11.57 8.90 -10.81
CA ASN A 373 11.98 7.50 -10.73
C ASN A 373 10.79 6.54 -10.83
N VAL A 374 9.74 6.77 -10.04
CA VAL A 374 8.55 5.90 -10.04
C VAL A 374 7.85 5.91 -11.40
N VAL A 375 7.68 7.09 -12.00
CA VAL A 375 7.05 7.22 -13.32
C VAL A 375 7.89 6.55 -14.41
N SER A 376 9.23 6.68 -14.37
CA SER A 376 10.13 5.99 -15.31
C SER A 376 9.98 4.48 -15.22
N ILE A 377 10.09 3.92 -14.02
CA ILE A 377 9.93 2.47 -13.79
C ILE A 377 8.54 1.98 -14.24
N ALA A 378 7.48 2.70 -13.87
CA ALA A 378 6.13 2.34 -14.23
C ALA A 378 5.90 2.39 -15.76
N ALA A 379 6.51 3.36 -16.46
CA ALA A 379 6.43 3.47 -17.90
C ALA A 379 7.22 2.36 -18.61
N GLU A 380 8.45 2.06 -18.17
CA GLU A 380 9.26 0.95 -18.70
C GLU A 380 8.56 -0.40 -18.54
N MET A 381 7.79 -0.57 -17.48
CA MET A 381 7.01 -1.79 -17.22
C MET A 381 5.63 -1.80 -17.86
N GLY A 382 5.19 -0.67 -18.49
CA GLY A 382 3.89 -0.56 -19.16
C GLY A 382 2.70 -0.28 -18.25
N TYR A 383 2.93 0.16 -17.01
CA TYR A 383 1.86 0.58 -16.08
C TYR A 383 1.41 2.04 -16.29
N ILE A 384 2.23 2.85 -16.95
CA ILE A 384 1.89 4.20 -17.37
C ILE A 384 2.15 4.32 -18.88
N ARG A 385 1.17 4.88 -19.59
CA ARG A 385 1.29 5.30 -20.97
C ARG A 385 1.71 6.77 -21.02
N ILE A 386 2.85 7.04 -21.63
CA ILE A 386 3.36 8.39 -21.81
C ILE A 386 3.36 8.69 -23.32
N PRO A 387 2.45 9.52 -23.83
CA PRO A 387 2.44 9.93 -25.23
C PRO A 387 3.71 10.71 -25.60
N ASP A 388 4.17 10.55 -26.85
CA ASP A 388 5.37 11.21 -27.34
C ASP A 388 5.29 12.73 -27.18
N GLY A 389 6.34 13.31 -26.62
CA GLY A 389 6.48 14.75 -26.47
C GLY A 389 5.53 15.40 -25.48
N ILE A 390 4.77 14.63 -24.68
CA ILE A 390 3.91 15.21 -23.62
C ILE A 390 4.74 15.63 -22.41
N LEU A 391 5.75 14.83 -22.03
CA LEU A 391 6.67 15.19 -20.98
C LEU A 391 7.73 16.17 -21.46
N ILE A 392 7.96 17.21 -20.69
CA ILE A 392 9.03 18.17 -20.89
C ILE A 392 9.91 18.25 -19.66
N GLY A 393 11.21 18.49 -19.85
CA GLY A 393 12.14 18.68 -18.75
C GLY A 393 11.77 19.90 -17.90
N CYS A 394 11.88 19.76 -16.59
CA CYS A 394 11.55 20.82 -15.64
C CYS A 394 12.35 22.11 -15.90
N LEU A 395 13.60 21.99 -16.34
CA LEU A 395 14.47 23.14 -16.69
C LEU A 395 13.98 23.92 -17.92
N LEU A 396 13.29 23.28 -18.86
CA LEU A 396 12.69 23.95 -20.02
C LEU A 396 11.39 24.69 -19.64
N TYR A 397 10.87 24.41 -18.48
CA TYR A 397 9.59 24.92 -18.01
C TYR A 397 9.72 26.15 -17.11
N THR A 398 10.90 26.44 -16.62
CA THR A 398 11.15 27.65 -15.86
C THR A 398 11.21 28.83 -16.82
N SER A 399 10.18 29.68 -16.82
CA SER A 399 10.36 31.05 -17.30
C SER A 399 11.57 31.66 -16.62
N PRO A 400 12.42 32.41 -17.32
CA PRO A 400 13.47 33.16 -16.66
C PRO A 400 12.83 33.95 -15.50
N SER A 401 13.49 33.88 -14.35
CA SER A 401 13.08 34.66 -13.20
C SER A 401 13.09 36.14 -13.62
N PRO A 402 12.15 36.94 -13.16
CA PRO A 402 12.25 38.40 -13.37
C PRO A 402 13.52 39.02 -12.82
N ARG A 403 14.39 38.23 -12.19
CA ARG A 403 15.69 38.61 -11.65
C ARG A 403 16.89 38.16 -12.51
N ASP A 404 16.64 37.32 -13.52
CA ASP A 404 17.62 36.89 -14.52
C ASP A 404 17.43 37.74 -15.79
#